data_4837c7c7d757bba40b04d8e5cd56e87b
#
_entry.id   4837c7c7d757bba40b04d8e5cd56e87b
#
_cell.length_a   1.000
_cell.length_b   1.000
_cell.length_c   1.000
_cell.angle_alpha   90.00
_cell.angle_beta   90.00
_cell.angle_gamma   90.00
#
_symmetry.space_group_name_H-M   'P 1'
#
loop_
_entity.id
_entity.type
_entity.pdbx_description
1 polymer ?
#
loop_
_entity_poly.entity_id
_entity_poly.type
_entity_poly.pdbx_seq_one_letter_code
_entity_poly.pdbx_strand_id
1 'polypeptide(L)'
;KDIPSFVECNPQFNIDTLVNRIKVQVSSHATKIIYVDNLQLLAYNDANQDHDRYGKVCIQLKKLALELNIVIVVLSGLNRQVEYREGYEAKIPQISDLYGSSKIEGLADIILMVFRPAYYNVYYDMEGNEVQNDFCIHVVKHKNGPLGTIKLIFTKETFSLT
;
A
#
# COMPACT_ATOMS: atom_id res chain seq x y z
N LYS A 1 13.38 -22.77 3.56
CA LYS A 1 12.54 -23.26 2.44
C LYS A 1 12.23 -22.07 1.58
N ASP A 2 12.72 -22.03 0.35
CA ASP A 2 12.45 -20.94 -0.58
C ASP A 2 10.95 -20.93 -0.90
N ILE A 3 10.31 -19.77 -0.72
CA ILE A 3 8.93 -19.58 -1.12
C ILE A 3 8.96 -19.26 -2.62
N PRO A 4 8.32 -20.04 -3.48
CA PRO A 4 8.27 -19.74 -4.90
C PRO A 4 7.61 -18.38 -5.12
N SER A 5 8.30 -17.48 -5.80
CA SER A 5 7.82 -16.16 -6.13
C SER A 5 7.88 -15.92 -7.64
N PHE A 6 6.86 -15.24 -8.17
CA PHE A 6 6.78 -14.86 -9.57
C PHE A 6 6.70 -13.35 -9.64
N VAL A 7 7.51 -12.73 -10.49
CA VAL A 7 7.49 -11.29 -10.74
C VAL A 7 7.10 -11.08 -12.19
N GLU A 8 6.13 -10.23 -12.43
CA GLU A 8 5.69 -9.87 -13.76
C GLU A 8 5.63 -8.34 -13.87
N CYS A 9 6.34 -7.79 -14.85
CA CYS A 9 6.38 -6.36 -15.13
C CYS A 9 5.69 -6.09 -16.47
N ASN A 10 4.50 -5.51 -16.42
CA ASN A 10 3.79 -5.08 -17.61
C ASN A 10 3.10 -3.71 -17.34
N PRO A 11 3.64 -2.62 -17.87
CA PRO A 11 3.10 -1.28 -17.64
C PRO A 11 1.72 -1.04 -18.29
N GLN A 12 1.26 -1.94 -19.15
CA GLN A 12 -0.04 -1.85 -19.83
C GLN A 12 -1.15 -2.64 -19.13
N PHE A 13 -0.90 -3.22 -17.96
CA PHE A 13 -1.96 -3.87 -17.21
C PHE A 13 -3.07 -2.86 -16.88
N ASN A 14 -4.27 -3.18 -17.35
CA ASN A 14 -5.51 -2.65 -16.80
C ASN A 14 -6.08 -3.67 -15.82
N ILE A 15 -7.15 -3.28 -15.12
CA ILE A 15 -7.74 -4.15 -14.08
C ILE A 15 -8.23 -5.48 -14.65
N ASP A 16 -8.82 -5.52 -15.85
CA ASP A 16 -9.38 -6.75 -16.42
C ASP A 16 -8.28 -7.74 -16.81
N THR A 17 -7.20 -7.25 -17.43
CA THR A 17 -6.04 -8.10 -17.76
C THR A 17 -5.35 -8.62 -16.50
N LEU A 18 -5.23 -7.80 -15.45
CA LEU A 18 -4.68 -8.22 -14.17
C LEU A 18 -5.54 -9.31 -13.51
N VAL A 19 -6.87 -9.13 -13.47
CA VAL A 19 -7.81 -10.12 -12.91
C VAL A 19 -7.64 -11.47 -13.59
N ASN A 20 -7.60 -11.50 -14.93
CA ASN A 20 -7.40 -12.74 -15.68
C ASN A 20 -6.05 -13.38 -15.37
N ARG A 21 -4.99 -12.57 -15.25
CA ARG A 21 -3.65 -13.07 -14.94
C ARG A 21 -3.57 -13.67 -13.54
N ILE A 22 -4.19 -13.02 -12.55
CA ILE A 22 -4.27 -13.53 -11.17
C ILE A 22 -5.00 -14.89 -11.15
N LYS A 23 -6.13 -15.02 -11.86
CA LYS A 23 -6.87 -16.29 -11.96
C LYS A 23 -6.00 -17.43 -12.50
N VAL A 24 -5.20 -17.15 -13.54
CA VAL A 24 -4.25 -18.13 -14.09
C VAL A 24 -3.17 -18.50 -13.07
N GLN A 25 -2.57 -17.51 -12.39
CA GLN A 25 -1.52 -17.76 -11.39
C GLN A 25 -2.05 -18.58 -10.20
N VAL A 26 -3.24 -18.28 -9.72
CA VAL A 26 -3.85 -19.03 -8.61
C VAL A 26 -4.16 -20.47 -9.03
N SER A 27 -4.74 -20.68 -10.22
CA SER A 27 -5.09 -22.02 -10.69
C SER A 27 -3.88 -22.89 -11.02
N SER A 28 -2.82 -22.31 -11.59
CA SER A 28 -1.64 -23.07 -12.05
C SER A 28 -0.59 -23.29 -10.96
N HIS A 29 -0.48 -22.37 -9.99
CA HIS A 29 0.61 -22.35 -9.00
C HIS A 29 0.12 -22.33 -7.55
N ALA A 30 -1.21 -22.40 -7.32
CA ALA A 30 -1.81 -22.30 -5.99
C ALA A 30 -1.36 -21.03 -5.21
N THR A 31 -1.13 -19.93 -5.92
CA THR A 31 -0.67 -18.65 -5.36
C THR A 31 -1.65 -18.16 -4.29
N LYS A 32 -1.13 -17.73 -3.13
CA LYS A 32 -1.94 -17.30 -1.99
C LYS A 32 -1.86 -15.80 -1.72
N ILE A 33 -0.78 -15.16 -2.13
CA ILE A 33 -0.56 -13.72 -1.91
C ILE A 33 -0.18 -13.08 -3.24
N ILE A 34 -0.83 -11.99 -3.56
CA ILE A 34 -0.55 -11.15 -4.75
C ILE A 34 -0.17 -9.77 -4.27
N TYR A 35 0.94 -9.25 -4.77
CA TYR A 35 1.36 -7.86 -4.58
C TYR A 35 1.12 -7.09 -5.87
N VAL A 36 0.52 -5.92 -5.77
CA VAL A 36 0.22 -5.03 -6.90
C VAL A 36 0.91 -3.68 -6.66
N ASP A 37 1.88 -3.38 -7.49
CA ASP A 37 2.60 -2.10 -7.49
C ASP A 37 2.33 -1.38 -8.83
N ASN A 38 1.46 -0.37 -8.86
CA ASN A 38 0.65 0.21 -7.80
C ASN A 38 -0.80 0.46 -8.28
N LEU A 39 -1.66 0.86 -7.33
CA LEU A 39 -3.06 1.18 -7.60
C LEU A 39 -3.23 2.28 -8.67
N GLN A 40 -2.37 3.30 -8.63
CA GLN A 40 -2.45 4.45 -9.52
C GLN A 40 -2.26 4.05 -10.98
N LEU A 41 -1.31 3.16 -11.26
CA LEU A 41 -1.05 2.67 -12.61
C LEU A 41 -2.23 1.88 -13.16
N LEU A 42 -2.82 0.98 -12.36
CA LEU A 42 -4.02 0.25 -12.76
C LEU A 42 -5.20 1.18 -13.06
N ALA A 43 -5.42 2.16 -12.20
CA ALA A 43 -6.50 3.13 -12.37
C ALA A 43 -6.25 4.09 -13.55
N TYR A 44 -5.00 4.35 -13.91
CA TYR A 44 -4.65 5.17 -15.08
C TYR A 44 -4.96 4.44 -16.39
N ASN A 45 -4.69 3.14 -16.44
CA ASN A 45 -4.89 2.30 -17.63
C ASN A 45 -6.37 1.87 -17.82
N ASP A 46 -7.28 2.23 -16.90
CA ASP A 46 -8.71 2.03 -17.09
C ASP A 46 -9.23 2.99 -18.18
N ALA A 47 -9.84 2.42 -19.21
CA ALA A 47 -10.38 3.17 -20.35
C ALA A 47 -11.47 4.19 -19.95
N ASN A 48 -12.13 3.98 -18.83
CA ASN A 48 -13.09 4.90 -18.26
C ASN A 48 -12.39 5.83 -17.25
N GLN A 49 -11.93 7.00 -17.70
CA GLN A 49 -11.34 8.04 -16.82
C GLN A 49 -12.39 8.71 -15.93
N ASP A 50 -13.15 7.91 -15.20
CA ASP A 50 -14.16 8.37 -14.26
C ASP A 50 -13.52 8.85 -12.96
N HIS A 51 -14.17 9.79 -12.27
CA HIS A 51 -13.75 10.31 -10.97
C HIS A 51 -13.63 9.19 -9.90
N ASP A 52 -14.31 8.07 -10.06
CA ASP A 52 -14.29 6.92 -9.14
C ASP A 52 -13.41 5.74 -9.62
N ARG A 53 -12.44 5.98 -10.49
CA ARG A 53 -11.57 4.93 -11.05
C ARG A 53 -10.87 4.07 -9.99
N TYR A 54 -10.39 4.68 -8.89
CA TYR A 54 -9.76 3.95 -7.79
C TYR A 54 -10.75 3.04 -7.07
N GLY A 55 -11.97 3.51 -6.86
CA GLY A 55 -13.02 2.70 -6.25
C GLY A 55 -13.38 1.48 -7.08
N LYS A 56 -13.52 1.63 -8.40
CA LYS A 56 -13.81 0.52 -9.32
C LYS A 56 -12.72 -0.57 -9.26
N VAL A 57 -11.45 -0.16 -9.31
CA VAL A 57 -10.31 -1.09 -9.20
C VAL A 57 -10.34 -1.81 -7.85
N CYS A 58 -10.52 -1.08 -6.76
CA CYS A 58 -10.56 -1.68 -5.42
C CYS A 58 -11.73 -2.66 -5.25
N ILE A 59 -12.91 -2.37 -5.80
CA ILE A 59 -14.07 -3.28 -5.78
C ILE A 59 -13.75 -4.57 -6.52
N GLN A 60 -13.14 -4.50 -7.69
CA GLN A 60 -12.78 -5.69 -8.47
C GLN A 60 -11.73 -6.54 -7.75
N LEU A 61 -10.67 -5.92 -7.21
CA LEU A 61 -9.64 -6.62 -6.44
C LEU A 61 -10.22 -7.27 -5.17
N LYS A 62 -11.13 -6.57 -4.46
CA LYS A 62 -11.80 -7.13 -3.28
C LYS A 62 -12.67 -8.35 -3.62
N LYS A 63 -13.46 -8.27 -4.71
CA LYS A 63 -14.26 -9.41 -5.18
C LYS A 63 -13.37 -10.60 -5.54
N LEU A 64 -12.27 -10.33 -6.26
CA LEU A 64 -11.32 -11.37 -6.67
C LEU A 64 -10.64 -12.05 -5.47
N ALA A 65 -10.23 -11.27 -4.47
CA ALA A 65 -9.63 -11.80 -3.25
C ALA A 65 -10.57 -12.76 -2.51
N LEU A 66 -11.86 -12.40 -2.43
CA LEU A 66 -12.89 -13.25 -1.83
C LEU A 66 -13.21 -14.48 -2.69
N GLU A 67 -13.36 -14.31 -4.01
CA GLU A 67 -13.67 -15.40 -4.97
C GLU A 67 -12.58 -16.50 -4.92
N LEU A 68 -11.31 -16.10 -4.91
CA LEU A 68 -10.18 -17.02 -4.99
C LEU A 68 -9.61 -17.41 -3.62
N ASN A 69 -10.13 -16.86 -2.52
CA ASN A 69 -9.62 -17.04 -1.16
C ASN A 69 -8.09 -16.77 -1.06
N ILE A 70 -7.69 -15.59 -1.53
CA ILE A 70 -6.29 -15.13 -1.54
C ILE A 70 -6.16 -13.77 -0.86
N VAL A 71 -4.93 -13.42 -0.51
CA VAL A 71 -4.57 -12.08 -0.03
C VAL A 71 -4.09 -11.23 -1.22
N ILE A 72 -4.64 -10.03 -1.38
CA ILE A 72 -4.14 -9.06 -2.35
C ILE A 72 -3.63 -7.85 -1.57
N VAL A 73 -2.34 -7.58 -1.69
CA VAL A 73 -1.65 -6.43 -1.12
C VAL A 73 -1.45 -5.40 -2.22
N VAL A 74 -2.01 -4.21 -2.05
CA VAL A 74 -1.94 -3.15 -3.06
C VAL A 74 -1.13 -1.98 -2.53
N LEU A 75 -0.08 -1.61 -3.24
CA LEU A 75 0.69 -0.40 -2.96
C LEU A 75 -0.05 0.81 -3.52
N SER A 76 -0.09 1.89 -2.76
CA SER A 76 -0.74 3.15 -3.15
C SER A 76 0.14 4.33 -2.79
N GLY A 77 0.28 5.26 -3.72
CA GLY A 77 0.91 6.54 -3.46
C GLY A 77 0.06 7.42 -2.55
N LEU A 78 0.71 8.36 -1.89
CA LEU A 78 0.09 9.41 -1.08
C LEU A 78 -0.02 10.71 -1.87
N ASN A 79 -0.98 11.55 -1.48
CA ASN A 79 -1.08 12.91 -1.98
C ASN A 79 0.16 13.70 -1.51
N ARG A 80 0.76 14.46 -2.41
CA ARG A 80 1.96 15.28 -2.13
C ARG A 80 1.75 16.36 -1.07
N GLN A 81 0.50 16.66 -0.70
CA GLN A 81 0.23 17.60 0.38
C GLN A 81 0.87 17.21 1.72
N VAL A 82 1.14 15.92 1.94
CA VAL A 82 1.90 15.43 3.11
C VAL A 82 3.30 16.05 3.16
N GLU A 83 3.93 16.27 2.00
CA GLU A 83 5.29 16.82 1.90
C GLU A 83 5.36 18.29 2.32
N TYR A 84 4.26 19.03 2.28
CA TYR A 84 4.19 20.46 2.65
C TYR A 84 3.83 20.71 4.11
N ARG A 85 3.42 19.66 4.85
CA ARG A 85 3.14 19.78 6.28
C ARG A 85 4.45 19.99 7.05
N GLU A 86 4.41 20.71 8.17
CA GLU A 86 5.56 20.98 9.00
C GLU A 86 5.50 20.21 10.32
N GLY A 87 6.68 19.77 10.81
CA GLY A 87 6.82 19.03 12.05
C GLY A 87 6.59 17.53 11.92
N TYR A 88 7.09 16.79 12.90
CA TYR A 88 7.06 15.33 12.92
C TYR A 88 5.63 14.75 12.82
N GLU A 89 4.75 15.15 13.75
CA GLU A 89 3.40 14.62 13.84
C GLU A 89 2.56 14.91 12.59
N ALA A 90 2.68 16.12 12.03
CA ALA A 90 1.90 16.52 10.86
C ALA A 90 2.31 15.76 9.59
N LYS A 91 3.53 15.26 9.52
CA LYS A 91 4.05 14.47 8.38
C LYS A 91 3.70 12.99 8.47
N ILE A 92 3.15 12.52 9.59
CA ILE A 92 2.65 11.14 9.69
C ILE A 92 1.47 11.00 8.73
N PRO A 93 1.55 10.04 7.77
CA PRO A 93 0.48 9.85 6.79
C PRO A 93 -0.84 9.42 7.43
N GLN A 94 -1.94 9.94 6.90
CA GLN A 94 -3.31 9.65 7.32
C GLN A 94 -4.09 9.00 6.17
N ILE A 95 -5.21 8.34 6.47
CA ILE A 95 -6.07 7.71 5.45
C ILE A 95 -6.53 8.74 4.40
N SER A 96 -6.82 9.97 4.81
CA SER A 96 -7.18 11.08 3.92
C SER A 96 -6.11 11.43 2.87
N ASP A 97 -4.86 11.01 3.08
CA ASP A 97 -3.76 11.25 2.16
C ASP A 97 -3.73 10.25 0.99
N LEU A 98 -4.51 9.17 1.06
CA LEU A 98 -4.64 8.22 -0.05
C LEU A 98 -5.51 8.81 -1.17
N TYR A 99 -5.08 8.62 -2.42
CA TYR A 99 -5.92 8.91 -3.58
C TYR A 99 -7.16 8.01 -3.59
N GLY A 100 -8.36 8.60 -3.59
CA GLY A 100 -9.62 7.85 -3.49
C GLY A 100 -9.89 7.28 -2.10
N SER A 101 -9.41 7.96 -1.05
CA SER A 101 -9.37 7.52 0.34
C SER A 101 -10.68 6.90 0.86
N SER A 102 -11.84 7.52 0.58
CA SER A 102 -13.14 7.04 1.08
C SER A 102 -13.50 5.64 0.59
N LYS A 103 -13.16 5.31 -0.67
CA LYS A 103 -13.44 4.00 -1.25
C LYS A 103 -12.42 2.96 -0.78
N ILE A 104 -11.14 3.34 -0.72
CA ILE A 104 -10.08 2.47 -0.19
C ILE A 104 -10.39 2.13 1.27
N GLU A 105 -10.73 3.14 2.07
CA GLU A 105 -11.09 2.95 3.47
C GLU A 105 -12.29 2.01 3.62
N GLY A 106 -13.33 2.16 2.80
CA GLY A 106 -14.50 1.28 2.85
C GLY A 106 -14.20 -0.19 2.54
N LEU A 107 -13.33 -0.45 1.56
CA LEU A 107 -13.12 -1.77 0.97
C LEU A 107 -11.96 -2.57 1.60
N ALA A 108 -10.86 -1.90 1.97
CA ALA A 108 -9.70 -2.56 2.56
C ALA A 108 -10.02 -3.17 3.93
N ASP A 109 -9.50 -4.36 4.20
CA ASP A 109 -9.59 -4.99 5.52
C ASP A 109 -8.51 -4.44 6.47
N ILE A 110 -7.33 -4.15 5.93
CA ILE A 110 -6.18 -3.59 6.63
C ILE A 110 -5.64 -2.42 5.81
N ILE A 111 -5.28 -1.33 6.46
CA ILE A 111 -4.53 -0.21 5.87
C ILE A 111 -3.30 0.04 6.72
N LEU A 112 -2.16 -0.02 6.06
CA LEU A 112 -0.86 0.25 6.64
C LEU A 112 -0.30 1.53 6.02
N MET A 113 0.07 2.51 6.86
CA MET A 113 0.75 3.71 6.43
C MET A 113 2.23 3.61 6.78
N VAL A 114 3.07 3.73 5.76
CA VAL A 114 4.52 3.71 5.94
C VAL A 114 5.02 5.14 6.14
N PHE A 115 5.75 5.36 7.22
CA PHE A 115 6.34 6.65 7.54
C PHE A 115 7.83 6.50 7.84
N ARG A 116 8.64 7.23 7.10
CA ARG A 116 10.08 7.33 7.31
C ARG A 116 10.43 8.81 7.48
N PRO A 117 10.70 9.28 8.71
CA PRO A 117 10.92 10.71 8.99
C PRO A 117 12.01 11.34 8.14
N ALA A 118 13.14 10.65 7.95
CA ALA A 118 14.26 11.13 7.14
C ALA A 118 13.90 11.39 5.66
N TYR A 119 12.88 10.72 5.11
CA TYR A 119 12.39 11.01 3.76
C TYR A 119 11.83 12.44 3.64
N TYR A 120 11.26 12.94 4.74
CA TYR A 120 10.69 14.28 4.85
C TYR A 120 11.66 15.30 5.47
N ASN A 121 12.95 14.97 5.61
CA ASN A 121 13.97 15.78 6.28
C ASN A 121 13.62 16.10 7.74
N VAL A 122 12.93 15.19 8.42
CA VAL A 122 12.64 15.27 9.85
C VAL A 122 13.61 14.34 10.58
N TYR A 123 14.43 14.91 11.44
CA TYR A 123 15.49 14.19 12.15
C TYR A 123 15.24 14.05 13.65
N TYR A 124 14.34 14.88 14.19
CA TYR A 124 13.96 14.88 15.60
C TYR A 124 12.44 14.89 15.74
N ASP A 125 11.93 14.18 16.75
CA ASP A 125 10.53 14.24 17.13
C ASP A 125 10.21 15.49 17.99
N MET A 126 8.97 15.60 18.49
CA MET A 126 8.54 16.73 19.32
C MET A 126 9.21 16.75 20.70
N GLU A 127 9.74 15.63 21.16
CA GLU A 127 10.44 15.49 22.44
C GLU A 127 11.96 15.70 22.30
N GLY A 128 12.46 15.88 21.07
CA GLY A 128 13.88 16.04 20.75
C GLY A 128 14.64 14.73 20.59
N ASN A 129 13.96 13.59 20.51
CA ASN A 129 14.62 12.31 20.22
C ASN A 129 15.00 12.22 18.75
N GLU A 130 16.12 11.57 18.47
CA GLU A 130 16.60 11.35 17.10
C GLU A 130 15.78 10.27 16.40
N VAL A 131 15.23 10.59 15.22
CA VAL A 131 14.31 9.71 14.45
C VAL A 131 14.76 9.48 13.00
N GLN A 132 15.99 9.87 12.65
CA GLN A 132 16.46 9.78 11.25
C GLN A 132 16.51 8.34 10.71
N ASN A 133 16.70 7.36 11.57
CA ASN A 133 16.75 5.95 11.21
C ASN A 133 15.41 5.21 11.43
N ASP A 134 14.41 5.93 11.90
CA ASP A 134 13.10 5.33 12.14
C ASP A 134 12.40 4.94 10.84
N PHE A 135 11.75 3.79 10.88
CA PHE A 135 10.81 3.32 9.88
C PHE A 135 9.56 2.84 10.58
N CYS A 136 8.49 3.59 10.46
CA CYS A 136 7.25 3.33 11.16
C CYS A 136 6.20 2.75 10.21
N ILE A 137 5.49 1.72 10.66
CA ILE A 137 4.30 1.18 10.01
C ILE A 137 3.12 1.44 10.93
N HIS A 138 2.25 2.38 10.54
CA HIS A 138 1.04 2.68 11.28
C HIS A 138 -0.11 1.81 10.76
N VAL A 139 -0.64 0.94 11.59
CA VAL A 139 -1.86 0.18 11.32
C VAL A 139 -3.04 1.11 11.59
N VAL A 140 -3.50 1.82 10.56
CA VAL A 140 -4.55 2.85 10.69
C VAL A 140 -5.96 2.29 10.49
N LYS A 141 -6.06 1.10 9.91
CA LYS A 141 -7.28 0.30 9.83
C LYS A 141 -6.97 -1.18 9.95
N HIS A 142 -7.74 -1.88 10.77
CA HIS A 142 -7.72 -3.34 10.88
C HIS A 142 -9.10 -3.84 11.31
N LYS A 143 -9.84 -4.50 10.41
CA LYS A 143 -11.23 -4.95 10.69
C LYS A 143 -11.33 -5.93 11.85
N ASN A 144 -10.35 -6.82 12.00
CA ASN A 144 -10.39 -7.94 12.94
C ASN A 144 -9.24 -7.91 13.98
N GLY A 145 -8.54 -6.79 14.11
CA GLY A 145 -7.39 -6.68 15.01
C GLY A 145 -7.18 -5.26 15.53
N PRO A 146 -6.18 -5.06 16.39
CA PRO A 146 -5.86 -3.77 16.97
C PRO A 146 -5.25 -2.81 15.94
N LEU A 147 -5.42 -1.53 16.21
CA LEU A 147 -4.63 -0.45 15.59
C LEU A 147 -3.35 -0.25 16.39
N GLY A 148 -2.34 0.34 15.77
CA GLY A 148 -1.08 0.64 16.45
C GLY A 148 0.04 1.00 15.51
N THR A 149 1.23 1.17 16.07
CA THR A 149 2.44 1.51 15.32
C THR A 149 3.51 0.46 15.58
N ILE A 150 4.10 -0.04 14.51
CA ILE A 150 5.30 -0.87 14.52
C ILE A 150 6.47 0.03 14.16
N LYS A 151 7.44 0.16 15.06
CA LYS A 151 8.64 0.94 14.85
C LYS A 151 9.80 0.00 14.57
N LEU A 152 10.49 0.23 13.46
CA LEU A 152 11.66 -0.50 13.00
C LEU A 152 12.81 0.49 12.80
N ILE A 153 14.03 -0.02 12.75
CA ILE A 153 15.22 0.76 12.42
C ILE A 153 15.62 0.46 10.98
N PHE A 154 15.73 1.50 10.17
CA PHE A 154 16.19 1.41 8.80
C PHE A 154 17.72 1.64 8.74
N THR A 155 18.45 0.61 8.34
CA THR A 155 19.89 0.72 8.11
C THR A 155 20.14 1.05 6.65
N LYS A 156 20.57 2.28 6.40
CA LYS A 156 20.72 2.83 5.04
C LYS A 156 21.82 2.10 4.24
N GLU A 157 22.89 1.68 4.89
CA GLU A 157 24.05 1.02 4.26
C GLU A 157 23.69 -0.35 3.70
N THR A 158 22.81 -1.07 4.35
CA THR A 158 22.40 -2.43 3.97
C THR A 158 20.99 -2.50 3.41
N PHE A 159 20.25 -1.39 3.41
CA PHE A 159 18.83 -1.33 3.05
C PHE A 159 17.98 -2.35 3.84
N SER A 160 18.34 -2.59 5.11
CA SER A 160 17.65 -3.56 5.97
C SER A 160 16.79 -2.87 7.03
N LEU A 161 15.75 -3.58 7.46
CA LEU A 161 14.88 -3.21 8.58
C LEU A 161 15.10 -4.21 9.73
N THR A 162 15.29 -3.70 10.93
CA THR A 162 15.46 -4.48 12.17
C THR A 162 14.58 -3.96 13.29
#